data_566aeecba8134ab97e0a12154f959857
#
_entry.id   566aeecba8134ab97e0a12154f959857
#
_cell.length_a   1.000
_cell.length_b   1.000
_cell.length_c   1.000
_cell.angle_alpha   90.00
_cell.angle_beta   90.00
_cell.angle_gamma   90.00
#
_symmetry.space_group_name_H-M   'P 1'
#
loop_
_entity.id
_entity.type
_entity.pdbx_description
1 polymer ?
#
loop_
_entity_poly.entity_id
_entity_poly.type
_entity_poly.pdbx_seq_one_letter_code
_entity_poly.pdbx_strand_id
1 'polypeptide(L)'
;MNPLTNYLYNYFDEVTPYEFYREMFPAGELQAQGVTDDGKCNGIVVQITNEIVKYTDEKGIEKEKPLVKRYMLHDGLENLDKLTESEHFAICSPLSYVGKKRTAENARYAYGIAVDLDHIIVDGEDPKGLRALWKQIEIAERIPKPTYIVSSGTGLHLYYFFDKAIPLYKNTINQLQRYKKELTRIVWHEGAIVDIDGDKDVQYEGIYQGFRVPGTITKKGTRARAFLTGEKVGFDYLNEFVEPKYQVTEFTYKSDLTLAEAKAKYPDWHKKVIVEGDRTPTPWALSRNVYDWWKREIKKGARVNHRYYCLWTLAMFAQKCSYYDEKKNPNPVTYEELENDCFEFMEHMESLTNNENNHFTKEDVFDALEGFQEGFITYPKNSISYKAGIDIVPSIPRRKKGQRLKQTDHLEEARMIRDLRMKRQGKDWREGNGRPKGAKAKNSKYQRQVQEWRKANPEGKKADCHRDTGLDPKTIRKWWNE
;
A
#
# COMPACT_ATOMS: atom_id res chain seq x y z
N MET A 1 -5.08 20.40 31.58
CA MET A 1 -5.25 19.06 30.92
C MET A 1 -5.25 19.32 29.41
N ASN A 2 -4.81 18.36 28.60
CA ASN A 2 -4.81 18.54 27.13
C ASN A 2 -6.25 18.67 26.61
N PRO A 3 -6.60 19.65 25.76
CA PRO A 3 -7.95 19.84 25.22
C PRO A 3 -8.53 18.59 24.55
N LEU A 4 -7.70 17.79 23.86
CA LEU A 4 -8.12 16.51 23.28
C LEU A 4 -8.58 15.52 24.37
N THR A 5 -7.80 15.38 25.44
CA THR A 5 -8.14 14.51 26.56
C THR A 5 -9.38 15.00 27.32
N ASN A 6 -9.53 16.31 27.50
CA ASN A 6 -10.73 16.89 28.13
C ASN A 6 -11.99 16.58 27.33
N TYR A 7 -11.91 16.71 26.01
CA TYR A 7 -13.04 16.36 25.14
C TYR A 7 -13.43 14.89 25.31
N LEU A 8 -12.44 13.99 25.30
CA LEU A 8 -12.70 12.55 25.43
C LEU A 8 -13.37 12.22 26.77
N TYR A 9 -12.94 12.83 27.88
CA TYR A 9 -13.58 12.66 29.19
C TYR A 9 -15.04 13.10 29.23
N ASN A 10 -15.41 14.11 28.43
CA ASN A 10 -16.78 14.62 28.42
C ASN A 10 -17.76 13.72 27.64
N TYR A 11 -17.25 12.84 26.78
CA TYR A 11 -18.09 12.07 25.86
C TYR A 11 -17.91 10.57 25.95
N PHE A 12 -16.85 10.07 26.60
CA PHE A 12 -16.50 8.66 26.63
C PHE A 12 -15.99 8.22 28.00
N ASP A 13 -16.20 6.95 28.29
CA ASP A 13 -15.69 6.34 29.51
C ASP A 13 -14.20 6.03 29.37
N GLU A 14 -13.40 6.53 30.34
CA GLU A 14 -12.00 6.11 30.45
C GLU A 14 -11.95 4.67 30.92
N VAL A 15 -11.09 3.86 30.30
CA VAL A 15 -10.82 2.49 30.73
C VAL A 15 -9.41 2.38 31.27
N THR A 16 -9.24 1.45 32.21
CA THR A 16 -7.91 1.11 32.74
C THR A 16 -7.04 0.45 31.68
N PRO A 17 -5.70 0.49 31.79
CA PRO A 17 -4.81 -0.25 30.93
C PRO A 17 -5.11 -1.75 30.93
N TYR A 18 -5.53 -2.30 32.06
CA TYR A 18 -5.90 -3.70 32.16
C TYR A 18 -7.16 -4.03 31.34
N GLU A 19 -8.22 -3.25 31.46
CA GLU A 19 -9.44 -3.41 30.65
C GLU A 19 -9.14 -3.31 29.15
N PHE A 20 -8.37 -2.30 28.76
CA PHE A 20 -7.96 -2.11 27.37
C PHE A 20 -7.20 -3.32 26.80
N TYR A 21 -6.20 -3.84 27.53
CA TYR A 21 -5.44 -4.99 27.06
C TYR A 21 -6.19 -6.31 27.21
N ARG A 22 -7.11 -6.42 28.17
CA ARG A 22 -7.97 -7.58 28.31
C ARG A 22 -9.00 -7.67 27.19
N GLU A 23 -9.46 -6.53 26.69
CA GLU A 23 -10.31 -6.47 25.51
C GLU A 23 -9.54 -6.82 24.23
N MET A 24 -8.28 -6.37 24.13
CA MET A 24 -7.38 -6.71 23.02
C MET A 24 -6.99 -8.18 23.04
N PHE A 25 -6.62 -8.72 24.20
CA PHE A 25 -6.20 -10.10 24.41
C PHE A 25 -7.18 -10.79 25.40
N PRO A 26 -8.29 -11.34 24.91
CA PRO A 26 -9.26 -12.02 25.76
C PRO A 26 -8.62 -13.14 26.59
N ALA A 27 -9.18 -13.42 27.77
CA ALA A 27 -8.64 -14.42 28.67
C ALA A 27 -8.64 -15.82 28.02
N GLY A 28 -7.53 -16.52 28.12
CA GLY A 28 -7.31 -17.83 27.49
C GLY A 28 -6.84 -17.76 26.02
N GLU A 29 -6.98 -16.63 25.34
CA GLU A 29 -6.70 -16.51 23.92
C GLU A 29 -5.20 -16.67 23.59
N LEU A 30 -4.32 -16.00 24.34
CA LEU A 30 -2.88 -16.14 24.15
C LEU A 30 -2.38 -17.55 24.55
N GLN A 31 -2.98 -18.15 25.56
CA GLN A 31 -2.67 -19.51 26.00
C GLN A 31 -3.14 -20.54 24.97
N ALA A 32 -4.32 -20.34 24.35
CA ALA A 32 -4.88 -21.23 23.35
C ALA A 32 -4.04 -21.32 22.07
N GLN A 33 -3.21 -20.31 21.78
CA GLN A 33 -2.25 -20.34 20.67
C GLN A 33 -1.10 -21.33 20.87
N GLY A 34 -0.97 -21.87 22.08
CA GLY A 34 -0.02 -22.94 22.42
C GLY A 34 1.42 -22.47 22.58
N VAL A 35 2.31 -23.45 22.61
CA VAL A 35 3.75 -23.28 22.72
C VAL A 35 4.40 -23.89 21.48
N THR A 36 5.27 -23.17 20.83
CA THR A 36 6.08 -23.64 19.71
C THR A 36 7.54 -23.79 20.14
N ASP A 37 8.41 -24.30 19.27
CA ASP A 37 9.86 -24.37 19.52
C ASP A 37 10.45 -22.98 19.80
N ASP A 38 9.86 -21.91 19.25
CA ASP A 38 10.25 -20.51 19.48
C ASP A 38 9.73 -19.94 20.82
N GLY A 39 8.84 -20.63 21.51
CA GLY A 39 8.26 -20.24 22.79
C GLY A 39 6.76 -20.07 22.82
N LYS A 40 6.26 -19.40 23.87
CA LYS A 40 4.82 -19.09 24.06
C LYS A 40 4.40 -17.88 23.25
N CYS A 41 3.12 -17.85 22.87
CA CYS A 41 2.49 -16.67 22.30
C CYS A 41 2.16 -15.65 23.40
N ASN A 42 2.42 -14.36 23.10
CA ASN A 42 2.23 -13.25 24.05
C ASN A 42 2.15 -11.91 23.33
N GLY A 43 1.57 -10.91 23.97
CA GLY A 43 1.77 -9.52 23.58
C GLY A 43 3.17 -9.05 23.96
N ILE A 44 3.80 -8.18 23.18
CA ILE A 44 5.13 -7.65 23.50
C ILE A 44 5.06 -6.13 23.64
N VAL A 45 5.34 -5.65 24.87
CA VAL A 45 5.57 -4.25 25.15
C VAL A 45 7.06 -3.94 25.05
N VAL A 46 7.36 -2.88 24.32
CA VAL A 46 8.73 -2.33 24.25
C VAL A 46 8.74 -1.02 25.03
N GLN A 47 9.51 -1.02 26.12
CA GLN A 47 9.73 0.17 26.95
C GLN A 47 11.07 0.79 26.58
N ILE A 48 11.06 2.08 26.29
CA ILE A 48 12.26 2.88 26.00
C ILE A 48 12.57 3.68 27.23
N THR A 49 13.74 3.42 27.82
CA THR A 49 14.17 4.09 29.06
C THR A 49 14.96 5.35 28.74
N ASN A 50 15.17 6.20 29.75
CA ASN A 50 16.04 7.38 29.66
C ASN A 50 17.53 7.03 29.78
N GLU A 51 17.87 5.76 30.09
CA GLU A 51 19.24 5.28 30.16
C GLU A 51 19.82 5.17 28.75
N ILE A 52 20.99 5.72 28.53
CA ILE A 52 21.71 5.64 27.25
C ILE A 52 22.75 4.53 27.32
N VAL A 53 22.75 3.66 26.33
CA VAL A 53 23.75 2.60 26.16
C VAL A 53 24.58 2.83 24.92
N LYS A 54 25.89 2.66 25.06
CA LYS A 54 26.84 2.71 23.94
C LYS A 54 26.87 1.35 23.24
N TYR A 55 26.97 1.36 21.94
CA TYR A 55 27.17 0.17 21.13
C TYR A 55 28.02 0.50 19.92
N THR A 56 28.72 -0.50 19.42
CA THR A 56 29.47 -0.38 18.17
C THR A 56 28.63 -0.96 17.04
N ASP A 57 28.44 -0.18 15.97
CA ASP A 57 27.73 -0.66 14.79
C ASP A 57 28.59 -1.63 13.95
N GLU A 58 28.02 -2.18 12.91
CA GLU A 58 28.69 -3.14 12.00
C GLU A 58 29.90 -2.53 11.28
N LYS A 59 29.99 -1.20 11.22
CA LYS A 59 31.12 -0.44 10.62
C LYS A 59 32.21 -0.11 11.65
N GLY A 60 32.05 -0.55 12.92
CA GLY A 60 33.03 -0.26 13.99
C GLY A 60 32.88 1.13 14.63
N ILE A 61 31.79 1.85 14.35
CA ILE A 61 31.55 3.19 14.88
C ILE A 61 30.80 3.09 16.21
N GLU A 62 31.32 3.77 17.26
CA GLU A 62 30.59 3.90 18.52
C GLU A 62 29.36 4.81 18.33
N LYS A 63 28.20 4.29 18.71
CA LYS A 63 26.91 5.00 18.70
C LYS A 63 26.22 4.88 20.06
N GLU A 64 25.33 5.82 20.32
CA GLU A 64 24.52 5.84 21.53
C GLU A 64 23.04 5.60 21.18
N LYS A 65 22.36 4.84 22.03
CA LYS A 65 20.92 4.64 21.90
C LYS A 65 20.27 4.47 23.27
N PRO A 66 18.97 4.78 23.42
CA PRO A 66 18.24 4.49 24.64
C PRO A 66 18.24 2.99 24.94
N LEU A 67 18.33 2.63 26.21
CA LEU A 67 18.15 1.25 26.66
C LEU A 67 16.69 0.86 26.44
N VAL A 68 16.51 -0.28 25.79
CA VAL A 68 15.18 -0.83 25.46
C VAL A 68 14.94 -2.09 26.28
N LYS A 69 13.86 -2.09 27.07
CA LYS A 69 13.39 -3.25 27.84
C LYS A 69 12.14 -3.84 27.17
N ARG A 70 12.02 -5.17 27.16
CA ARG A 70 10.86 -5.88 26.61
C ARG A 70 10.13 -6.61 27.70
N TYR A 71 8.81 -6.43 27.74
CA TYR A 71 7.90 -7.10 28.65
C TYR A 71 6.90 -7.93 27.85
N MET A 72 6.75 -9.18 28.20
CA MET A 72 5.76 -10.07 27.63
C MET A 72 4.46 -9.90 28.41
N LEU A 73 3.38 -9.62 27.69
CA LEU A 73 2.03 -9.71 28.22
C LEU A 73 1.53 -11.11 27.96
N HIS A 74 1.59 -11.94 28.99
CA HIS A 74 0.98 -13.27 28.99
C HIS A 74 -0.50 -13.16 29.25
N ASP A 75 -1.18 -14.27 29.31
CA ASP A 75 -2.62 -14.33 29.50
C ASP A 75 -3.12 -13.63 30.77
N GLY A 76 -2.32 -13.60 31.84
CA GLY A 76 -2.62 -12.88 33.09
C GLY A 76 -2.37 -11.37 33.05
N LEU A 77 -1.65 -10.87 32.03
CA LEU A 77 -1.28 -9.45 31.87
C LEU A 77 -0.44 -8.86 33.03
N GLU A 78 0.32 -9.68 33.73
CA GLU A 78 0.95 -9.38 35.03
C GLU A 78 1.97 -8.22 34.99
N ASN A 79 2.49 -7.89 33.81
CA ASN A 79 3.48 -6.82 33.65
C ASN A 79 2.88 -5.42 33.47
N LEU A 80 1.56 -5.29 33.35
CA LEU A 80 0.92 -3.99 33.09
C LEU A 80 1.11 -2.99 34.22
N ASP A 81 0.92 -3.41 35.49
CA ASP A 81 1.07 -2.53 36.64
C ASP A 81 2.46 -1.92 36.68
N LYS A 82 3.49 -2.77 36.52
CA LYS A 82 4.89 -2.32 36.48
C LYS A 82 5.18 -1.33 35.36
N LEU A 83 4.52 -1.48 34.21
CA LEU A 83 4.66 -0.58 33.05
C LEU A 83 3.98 0.77 33.30
N THR A 84 2.79 0.75 33.90
CA THR A 84 1.99 1.96 34.14
C THR A 84 2.48 2.77 35.33
N GLU A 85 3.16 2.16 36.30
CA GLU A 85 3.84 2.84 37.39
C GLU A 85 5.16 3.50 36.95
N SER A 86 5.70 3.06 35.84
CA SER A 86 6.99 3.54 35.31
C SER A 86 6.88 4.95 34.69
N GLU A 87 7.95 5.72 34.83
CA GLU A 87 8.12 7.04 34.17
C GLU A 87 8.79 6.92 32.79
N HIS A 88 8.63 5.77 32.14
CA HIS A 88 9.21 5.51 30.83
C HIS A 88 8.16 5.37 29.75
N PHE A 89 8.58 5.71 28.55
CA PHE A 89 7.81 5.54 27.33
C PHE A 89 7.67 4.05 26.96
N ALA A 90 6.46 3.60 26.66
CA ALA A 90 6.24 2.23 26.24
C ALA A 90 5.26 2.14 25.05
N ILE A 91 5.51 1.17 24.16
CA ILE A 91 4.69 0.88 22.99
C ILE A 91 4.34 -0.59 22.90
N CYS A 92 3.14 -0.89 22.40
CA CYS A 92 2.65 -2.20 22.08
C CYS A 92 1.88 -2.19 20.76
N SER A 93 1.95 -3.26 19.97
CA SER A 93 1.12 -3.44 18.78
C SER A 93 -0.09 -4.34 19.10
N PRO A 94 -1.21 -4.22 18.37
CA PRO A 94 -2.37 -5.08 18.56
C PRO A 94 -2.15 -6.48 17.95
N LEU A 95 -0.98 -7.07 18.21
CA LEU A 95 -0.55 -8.36 17.68
C LEU A 95 -0.01 -9.25 18.79
N SER A 96 -0.17 -10.55 18.62
CA SER A 96 0.60 -11.53 19.41
C SER A 96 1.87 -11.97 18.67
N TYR A 97 2.87 -12.36 19.44
CA TYR A 97 4.16 -12.81 18.98
C TYR A 97 4.58 -14.07 19.70
N VAL A 98 5.31 -14.96 19.02
CA VAL A 98 5.96 -16.08 19.66
C VAL A 98 7.33 -15.66 20.22
N GLY A 99 7.65 -16.12 21.43
CA GLY A 99 8.92 -15.81 22.09
C GLY A 99 9.04 -14.36 22.56
N LYS A 100 10.26 -13.81 22.50
CA LYS A 100 10.62 -12.51 23.11
C LYS A 100 10.91 -11.41 22.06
N LYS A 101 10.78 -11.69 20.78
CA LYS A 101 11.14 -10.75 19.71
C LYS A 101 9.89 -10.22 19.02
N ARG A 102 9.73 -8.90 19.00
CA ARG A 102 8.68 -8.21 18.23
C ARG A 102 9.18 -7.97 16.81
N THR A 103 9.19 -9.03 16.00
CA THR A 103 9.55 -9.00 14.59
C THR A 103 8.41 -9.58 13.74
N ALA A 104 8.41 -9.28 12.44
CA ALA A 104 7.42 -9.81 11.51
C ALA A 104 7.37 -11.34 11.49
N GLU A 105 8.51 -11.99 11.63
CA GLU A 105 8.66 -13.45 11.63
C GLU A 105 8.03 -14.10 12.87
N ASN A 106 8.03 -13.39 14.00
CA ASN A 106 7.49 -13.87 15.26
C ASN A 106 6.01 -13.54 15.46
N ALA A 107 5.42 -12.66 14.63
CA ALA A 107 4.01 -12.31 14.71
C ALA A 107 3.12 -13.51 14.38
N ARG A 108 2.04 -13.71 15.15
CA ARG A 108 1.14 -14.87 15.03
C ARG A 108 -0.30 -14.50 14.74
N TYR A 109 -0.87 -13.56 15.48
CA TYR A 109 -2.24 -13.12 15.31
C TYR A 109 -2.36 -11.61 15.38
N ALA A 110 -3.32 -11.07 14.62
CA ALA A 110 -3.76 -9.68 14.73
C ALA A 110 -5.11 -9.63 15.47
N TYR A 111 -5.19 -8.76 16.47
CA TYR A 111 -6.37 -8.54 17.29
C TYR A 111 -7.08 -7.23 16.93
N GLY A 112 -6.47 -6.45 16.06
CA GLY A 112 -7.03 -5.20 15.59
C GLY A 112 -6.10 -4.46 14.64
N ILE A 113 -6.58 -3.35 14.13
CA ILE A 113 -5.81 -2.34 13.43
C ILE A 113 -5.78 -1.09 14.29
N ALA A 114 -4.62 -0.44 14.40
CA ALA A 114 -4.51 0.87 15.00
C ALA A 114 -3.95 1.88 13.98
N VAL A 115 -4.45 3.11 14.07
CA VAL A 115 -4.03 4.25 13.23
C VAL A 115 -3.58 5.36 14.15
N ASP A 116 -2.41 5.94 13.89
CA ASP A 116 -1.91 7.13 14.59
C ASP A 116 -2.34 8.40 13.85
N LEU A 117 -2.91 9.32 14.59
CA LEU A 117 -3.27 10.65 14.11
C LEU A 117 -2.49 11.68 14.93
N ASP A 118 -1.35 12.09 14.42
CA ASP A 118 -0.56 13.17 14.98
C ASP A 118 -1.12 14.55 14.57
N HIS A 119 -0.72 15.58 15.32
CA HIS A 119 -0.98 16.98 15.00
C HIS A 119 -2.48 17.33 14.83
N ILE A 120 -3.32 16.83 15.72
CA ILE A 120 -4.76 17.18 15.72
C ILE A 120 -4.94 18.68 15.99
N ILE A 121 -5.77 19.34 15.19
CA ILE A 121 -6.05 20.77 15.30
C ILE A 121 -6.67 21.11 16.66
N VAL A 122 -5.98 21.95 17.42
CA VAL A 122 -6.46 22.52 18.69
C VAL A 122 -6.38 24.05 18.59
N ASP A 123 -7.47 24.73 18.84
CA ASP A 123 -7.58 26.19 18.82
C ASP A 123 -7.87 26.69 20.24
N GLY A 124 -6.82 27.05 20.97
CA GLY A 124 -6.88 27.31 22.41
C GLY A 124 -7.33 26.08 23.19
N GLU A 125 -8.50 26.16 23.85
CA GLU A 125 -9.12 25.03 24.56
C GLU A 125 -10.07 24.19 23.67
N ASP A 126 -10.28 24.59 22.41
CA ASP A 126 -11.16 23.93 21.49
C ASP A 126 -10.46 22.81 20.72
N PRO A 127 -10.78 21.53 20.91
CA PRO A 127 -10.23 20.40 20.15
C PRO A 127 -10.90 20.30 18.78
N LYS A 128 -10.78 21.34 17.97
CA LYS A 128 -11.46 21.54 16.69
C LYS A 128 -11.28 20.37 15.72
N GLY A 129 -10.04 19.84 15.63
CA GLY A 129 -9.74 18.70 14.78
C GLY A 129 -10.42 17.41 15.24
N LEU A 130 -10.45 17.14 16.55
CA LEU A 130 -11.14 15.98 17.11
C LEU A 130 -12.65 16.05 16.90
N ARG A 131 -13.24 17.24 17.06
CA ARG A 131 -14.66 17.44 16.77
C ARG A 131 -14.98 17.26 15.28
N ALA A 132 -14.10 17.71 14.41
CA ALA A 132 -14.25 17.51 12.97
C ALA A 132 -14.16 16.00 12.61
N LEU A 133 -13.19 15.29 13.17
CA LEU A 133 -13.05 13.85 13.02
C LEU A 133 -14.32 13.13 13.49
N TRP A 134 -14.82 13.49 14.69
CA TRP A 134 -16.00 12.84 15.27
C TRP A 134 -17.27 13.09 14.44
N LYS A 135 -17.41 14.27 13.83
CA LYS A 135 -18.49 14.54 12.87
C LYS A 135 -18.41 13.65 11.61
N GLN A 136 -17.21 13.32 11.15
CA GLN A 136 -17.05 12.37 10.02
C GLN A 136 -17.41 10.95 10.41
N ILE A 137 -17.24 10.58 11.68
CA ILE A 137 -17.61 9.27 12.20
C ILE A 137 -19.12 9.16 12.42
N GLU A 138 -19.70 10.09 13.22
CA GLU A 138 -21.08 9.95 13.74
C GLU A 138 -22.16 10.56 12.82
N ILE A 139 -21.83 11.60 12.05
CA ILE A 139 -22.81 12.33 11.25
C ILE A 139 -22.68 12.01 9.76
N ALA A 140 -21.46 12.09 9.26
CA ALA A 140 -21.21 11.85 7.83
C ALA A 140 -21.01 10.40 7.48
N GLU A 141 -20.77 9.54 8.48
CA GLU A 141 -20.52 8.08 8.32
C GLU A 141 -19.49 7.77 7.26
N ARG A 142 -18.41 8.57 7.21
CA ARG A 142 -17.32 8.42 6.23
C ARG A 142 -16.09 7.72 6.79
N ILE A 143 -15.99 7.68 8.11
CA ILE A 143 -14.88 7.08 8.86
C ILE A 143 -15.48 6.04 9.79
N PRO A 144 -14.97 4.80 9.83
CA PRO A 144 -15.48 3.79 10.75
C PRO A 144 -15.25 4.22 12.20
N LYS A 145 -16.21 3.90 13.05
CA LYS A 145 -16.13 4.18 14.49
C LYS A 145 -15.09 3.26 15.13
N PRO A 146 -14.06 3.82 15.79
CA PRO A 146 -13.05 3.01 16.47
C PRO A 146 -13.63 2.36 17.73
N THR A 147 -13.08 1.22 18.12
CA THR A 147 -13.40 0.56 19.40
C THR A 147 -12.87 1.40 20.56
N TYR A 148 -11.62 1.88 20.43
CA TYR A 148 -10.98 2.74 21.44
C TYR A 148 -10.27 3.92 20.78
N ILE A 149 -10.22 5.01 21.52
CA ILE A 149 -9.30 6.12 21.25
C ILE A 149 -8.32 6.24 22.41
N VAL A 150 -7.02 6.26 22.10
CA VAL A 150 -5.97 6.53 23.07
C VAL A 150 -5.41 7.91 22.84
N SER A 151 -5.51 8.79 23.85
CA SER A 151 -4.83 10.09 23.84
C SER A 151 -3.35 9.87 24.13
N SER A 152 -2.49 10.09 23.13
CA SER A 152 -1.05 9.83 23.21
C SER A 152 -0.21 11.04 23.62
N GLY A 153 -0.87 12.17 23.95
CA GLY A 153 -0.27 13.44 24.32
C GLY A 153 -0.63 14.56 23.33
N THR A 154 -0.03 14.60 22.14
CA THR A 154 -0.32 15.55 21.06
C THR A 154 -1.25 14.99 20.00
N GLY A 155 -1.35 13.67 19.91
CA GLY A 155 -2.12 12.96 18.92
C GLY A 155 -3.08 11.95 19.54
N LEU A 156 -3.72 11.20 18.68
CA LEU A 156 -4.68 10.16 19.01
C LEU A 156 -4.32 8.86 18.29
N HIS A 157 -4.42 7.74 18.99
CA HIS A 157 -4.40 6.44 18.34
C HIS A 157 -5.82 5.89 18.28
N LEU A 158 -6.33 5.60 17.10
CA LEU A 158 -7.64 5.00 16.89
C LEU A 158 -7.46 3.49 16.75
N TYR A 159 -8.10 2.73 17.61
CA TYR A 159 -8.05 1.27 17.60
C TYR A 159 -9.36 0.67 17.11
N TYR A 160 -9.25 -0.24 16.16
CA TYR A 160 -10.32 -1.07 15.64
C TYR A 160 -10.04 -2.51 16.06
N PHE A 161 -10.55 -2.92 17.22
CA PHE A 161 -10.36 -4.28 17.70
C PHE A 161 -11.28 -5.23 16.95
N PHE A 162 -10.73 -6.34 16.53
CA PHE A 162 -11.49 -7.35 15.80
C PHE A 162 -12.33 -8.21 16.75
N ASP A 163 -13.50 -8.60 16.27
CA ASP A 163 -14.35 -9.59 16.92
C ASP A 163 -13.69 -10.97 17.01
N LYS A 164 -12.82 -11.29 16.06
CA LYS A 164 -12.02 -12.52 16.01
C LYS A 164 -10.57 -12.24 15.64
N ALA A 165 -9.65 -12.85 16.36
CA ALA A 165 -8.23 -12.76 16.06
C ALA A 165 -7.90 -13.38 14.69
N ILE A 166 -7.04 -12.73 13.91
CA ILE A 166 -6.71 -13.12 12.54
C ILE A 166 -5.32 -13.72 12.50
N PRO A 167 -5.16 -15.00 12.09
CA PRO A 167 -3.85 -15.62 11.96
C PRO A 167 -2.97 -14.93 10.90
N LEU A 168 -1.73 -14.63 11.26
CA LEU A 168 -0.79 -13.88 10.42
C LEU A 168 0.05 -14.81 9.54
N TYR A 169 -0.57 -15.36 8.50
CA TYR A 169 0.16 -16.01 7.41
C TYR A 169 0.61 -14.97 6.38
N LYS A 170 1.57 -15.31 5.55
CA LYS A 170 2.16 -14.40 4.56
C LYS A 170 1.12 -13.68 3.68
N ASN A 171 0.11 -14.41 3.21
CA ASN A 171 -0.95 -13.83 2.38
C ASN A 171 -1.86 -12.91 3.21
N THR A 172 -2.23 -13.32 4.42
CA THR A 172 -3.03 -12.53 5.37
C THR A 172 -2.33 -11.22 5.73
N ILE A 173 -1.03 -11.28 6.01
CA ILE A 173 -0.21 -10.08 6.30
C ILE A 173 -0.30 -9.09 5.13
N ASN A 174 -0.15 -9.57 3.89
CA ASN A 174 -0.23 -8.70 2.71
C ASN A 174 -1.63 -8.08 2.54
N GLN A 175 -2.70 -8.84 2.81
CA GLN A 175 -4.07 -8.33 2.77
C GLN A 175 -4.29 -7.27 3.86
N LEU A 176 -3.93 -7.56 5.11
CA LEU A 176 -4.06 -6.64 6.23
C LEU A 176 -3.22 -5.36 6.05
N GLN A 177 -2.00 -5.46 5.52
CA GLN A 177 -1.18 -4.27 5.26
C GLN A 177 -1.78 -3.35 4.21
N ARG A 178 -2.31 -3.91 3.14
CA ARG A 178 -3.00 -3.13 2.10
C ARG A 178 -4.28 -2.50 2.66
N TYR A 179 -5.02 -3.26 3.45
CA TYR A 179 -6.23 -2.80 4.10
C TYR A 179 -5.95 -1.66 5.08
N LYS A 180 -4.97 -1.85 5.99
CA LYS A 180 -4.56 -0.81 6.95
C LYS A 180 -4.14 0.48 6.24
N LYS A 181 -3.37 0.38 5.14
CA LYS A 181 -2.97 1.56 4.36
C LYS A 181 -4.19 2.34 3.87
N GLU A 182 -5.20 1.67 3.33
CA GLU A 182 -6.41 2.32 2.86
C GLU A 182 -7.25 2.88 4.01
N LEU A 183 -7.42 2.12 5.10
CA LEU A 183 -8.09 2.59 6.30
C LEU A 183 -7.42 3.84 6.87
N THR A 184 -6.07 3.85 6.94
CA THR A 184 -5.33 5.03 7.39
C THR A 184 -5.61 6.24 6.49
N ARG A 185 -5.65 6.06 5.17
CA ARG A 185 -5.97 7.12 4.21
C ARG A 185 -7.37 7.72 4.46
N ILE A 186 -8.34 6.88 4.78
CA ILE A 186 -9.73 7.31 5.03
C ILE A 186 -9.83 8.04 6.36
N VAL A 187 -9.20 7.49 7.40
CA VAL A 187 -9.23 8.06 8.76
C VAL A 187 -8.46 9.38 8.84
N TRP A 188 -7.42 9.54 8.05
CA TRP A 188 -6.60 10.75 7.97
C TRP A 188 -7.36 11.86 7.22
N HIS A 189 -8.16 12.60 7.95
CA HIS A 189 -9.02 13.63 7.39
C HIS A 189 -8.38 15.03 7.54
N GLU A 190 -8.23 15.77 6.43
CA GLU A 190 -7.56 17.09 6.40
C GLU A 190 -8.17 18.10 7.37
N GLY A 191 -9.49 18.06 7.60
CA GLY A 191 -10.16 18.93 8.55
C GLY A 191 -9.96 18.57 10.02
N ALA A 192 -9.38 17.41 10.34
CA ALA A 192 -9.19 16.92 11.70
C ALA A 192 -7.76 17.09 12.21
N ILE A 193 -6.79 17.21 11.33
CA ILE A 193 -5.37 17.28 11.68
C ILE A 193 -4.74 18.59 11.24
N VAL A 194 -3.75 19.05 11.99
CA VAL A 194 -2.94 20.22 11.65
C VAL A 194 -1.84 19.79 10.69
N ASP A 195 -1.71 20.56 9.64
CA ASP A 195 -0.49 20.65 8.89
C ASP A 195 0.49 21.55 9.66
N ILE A 196 1.36 20.96 10.44
CA ILE A 196 2.47 21.68 11.03
C ILE A 196 3.56 21.74 9.97
N ASP A 197 3.91 22.94 9.58
CA ASP A 197 5.05 23.23 8.70
C ASP A 197 4.89 22.76 7.23
N GLY A 198 3.68 22.60 6.73
CA GLY A 198 3.41 22.27 5.33
C GLY A 198 3.38 20.77 5.00
N ASP A 199 3.63 19.90 5.97
CA ASP A 199 3.62 18.44 5.77
C ASP A 199 2.21 17.87 5.88
N LYS A 200 1.49 17.80 4.76
CA LYS A 200 0.09 17.30 4.69
C LYS A 200 -0.04 15.82 4.35
N ASP A 201 1.04 15.11 4.22
CA ASP A 201 0.99 13.71 3.79
C ASP A 201 0.51 12.78 4.88
N VAL A 202 -0.34 11.83 4.47
CA VAL A 202 -0.81 10.75 5.33
C VAL A 202 0.38 9.90 5.79
N GLN A 203 0.56 9.76 7.10
CA GLN A 203 1.58 8.91 7.69
C GLN A 203 1.12 7.46 7.69
N TYR A 204 1.71 6.66 6.81
CA TYR A 204 1.38 5.25 6.70
C TYR A 204 2.30 4.39 7.56
N GLU A 205 1.69 3.62 8.43
CA GLU A 205 2.39 2.71 9.32
C GLU A 205 2.09 1.25 9.00
N GLY A 206 3.08 0.37 9.21
CA GLY A 206 2.89 -1.07 9.05
C GLY A 206 1.99 -1.67 10.13
N ILE A 207 1.49 -2.89 9.89
CA ILE A 207 0.67 -3.61 10.89
C ILE A 207 1.44 -3.93 12.18
N TYR A 208 2.77 -3.98 12.10
CA TYR A 208 3.66 -4.26 13.25
C TYR A 208 3.99 -3.02 14.08
N GLN A 209 3.49 -1.84 13.68
CA GLN A 209 3.72 -0.60 14.41
C GLN A 209 3.26 -0.74 15.86
N GLY A 210 4.10 -0.24 16.77
CA GLY A 210 3.76 -0.15 18.18
C GLY A 210 3.18 1.21 18.51
N PHE A 211 2.12 1.20 19.27
CA PHE A 211 1.39 2.39 19.72
C PHE A 211 1.56 2.57 21.22
N ARG A 212 1.40 3.79 21.71
CA ARG A 212 1.55 4.13 23.12
C ARG A 212 0.70 3.24 24.01
N VAL A 213 1.31 2.64 25.02
CA VAL A 213 0.60 1.87 26.03
C VAL A 213 -0.18 2.84 26.94
N PRO A 214 -1.51 2.67 27.08
CA PRO A 214 -2.30 3.44 28.05
C PRO A 214 -1.70 3.37 29.45
N GLY A 215 -1.78 4.46 30.21
CA GLY A 215 -1.19 4.58 31.55
C GLY A 215 0.29 4.94 31.57
N THR A 216 1.05 4.77 30.45
CA THR A 216 2.47 5.15 30.41
C THR A 216 2.69 6.62 30.05
N ILE A 217 3.90 7.12 30.36
CA ILE A 217 4.22 8.54 30.20
C ILE A 217 4.30 8.93 28.72
N THR A 218 3.84 10.11 28.38
CA THR A 218 3.97 10.73 27.05
C THR A 218 5.22 11.61 27.00
N LYS A 219 5.65 12.02 25.80
CA LYS A 219 6.76 12.97 25.63
C LYS A 219 6.56 14.30 26.37
N LYS A 220 5.30 14.67 26.70
CA LYS A 220 4.95 15.89 27.45
C LYS A 220 4.84 15.66 28.95
N GLY A 221 5.23 14.52 29.49
CA GLY A 221 5.18 14.21 30.92
C GLY A 221 3.75 13.89 31.45
N THR A 222 2.74 13.84 30.58
CA THR A 222 1.39 13.37 30.94
C THR A 222 1.29 11.85 30.71
N ARG A 223 0.24 11.19 31.22
CA ARG A 223 -0.01 9.77 30.95
C ARG A 223 -1.01 9.61 29.80
N ALA A 224 -0.73 8.62 28.95
CA ALA A 224 -1.65 8.22 27.89
C ALA A 224 -2.94 7.63 28.50
N ARG A 225 -4.08 7.96 27.93
CA ARG A 225 -5.40 7.55 28.41
C ARG A 225 -6.18 6.87 27.32
N ALA A 226 -6.85 5.78 27.65
CA ALA A 226 -7.70 5.03 26.73
C ALA A 226 -9.17 5.27 27.03
N PHE A 227 -9.97 5.44 26.00
CA PHE A 227 -11.40 5.72 26.07
C PHE A 227 -12.15 4.71 25.21
N LEU A 228 -13.20 4.11 25.77
CA LEU A 228 -14.09 3.21 25.03
C LEU A 228 -15.00 4.08 24.16
N THR A 229 -14.96 3.87 22.85
CA THR A 229 -15.72 4.68 21.89
C THR A 229 -16.71 3.89 21.06
N GLY A 230 -16.50 2.60 20.91
CA GLY A 230 -17.35 1.71 20.12
C GLY A 230 -17.17 0.24 20.47
N GLU A 231 -17.80 -0.61 19.71
CA GLU A 231 -17.70 -2.06 19.84
C GLU A 231 -16.53 -2.65 19.03
N LYS A 232 -16.22 -3.92 19.23
CA LYS A 232 -15.33 -4.67 18.31
C LYS A 232 -15.94 -4.72 16.93
N VAL A 233 -15.10 -4.80 15.92
CA VAL A 233 -15.49 -4.68 14.52
C VAL A 233 -15.11 -5.93 13.71
N GLY A 234 -15.98 -6.29 12.79
CA GLY A 234 -15.70 -7.26 11.74
C GLY A 234 -15.32 -6.57 10.43
N PHE A 235 -14.79 -7.34 9.49
CA PHE A 235 -14.47 -6.82 8.16
C PHE A 235 -15.71 -6.47 7.34
N ASP A 236 -16.87 -7.04 7.62
CA ASP A 236 -18.12 -6.65 6.98
C ASP A 236 -18.42 -5.17 7.22
N TYR A 237 -18.32 -4.73 8.48
CA TYR A 237 -18.48 -3.31 8.84
C TYR A 237 -17.36 -2.45 8.24
N LEU A 238 -16.10 -2.83 8.45
CA LEU A 238 -14.96 -2.02 7.96
C LEU A 238 -14.95 -1.88 6.43
N ASN A 239 -15.43 -2.89 5.70
CA ASN A 239 -15.50 -2.88 4.23
C ASN A 239 -16.48 -1.84 3.68
N GLU A 240 -17.45 -1.37 4.46
CA GLU A 240 -18.38 -0.32 4.03
C GLU A 240 -17.67 1.00 3.74
N PHE A 241 -16.50 1.23 4.36
CA PHE A 241 -15.74 2.47 4.26
C PHE A 241 -14.62 2.45 3.22
N VAL A 242 -14.17 1.27 2.79
CA VAL A 242 -13.03 1.14 1.87
C VAL A 242 -13.48 0.85 0.44
N GLU A 243 -12.68 1.31 -0.54
CA GLU A 243 -12.96 1.02 -1.94
C GLU A 243 -12.99 -0.51 -2.21
N PRO A 244 -13.86 -1.01 -3.12
CA PRO A 244 -14.02 -2.45 -3.38
C PRO A 244 -12.73 -3.22 -3.63
N LYS A 245 -11.74 -2.59 -4.26
CA LYS A 245 -10.43 -3.21 -4.54
C LYS A 245 -9.57 -3.50 -3.31
N TYR A 246 -9.91 -2.90 -2.16
CA TYR A 246 -9.21 -3.09 -0.88
C TYR A 246 -10.03 -3.90 0.12
N GLN A 247 -11.31 -4.14 -0.15
CA GLN A 247 -12.18 -4.92 0.72
C GLN A 247 -11.63 -6.33 0.94
N VAL A 248 -11.80 -6.84 2.15
CA VAL A 248 -11.43 -8.20 2.55
C VAL A 248 -12.71 -8.94 2.92
N THR A 249 -13.17 -9.79 2.03
CA THR A 249 -14.33 -10.67 2.27
C THR A 249 -13.90 -11.99 2.90
N GLU A 250 -12.70 -12.45 2.57
CA GLU A 250 -12.11 -13.67 3.11
C GLU A 250 -10.58 -13.54 3.16
N PHE A 251 -9.98 -14.07 4.22
CA PHE A 251 -8.53 -14.14 4.33
C PHE A 251 -7.98 -15.37 3.63
N THR A 252 -7.07 -15.16 2.70
CA THR A 252 -6.42 -16.24 1.94
C THR A 252 -5.27 -16.84 2.74
N TYR A 253 -5.54 -17.89 3.50
CA TYR A 253 -4.52 -18.57 4.32
C TYR A 253 -3.61 -19.48 3.48
N LYS A 254 -4.14 -20.09 2.43
CA LYS A 254 -3.45 -21.06 1.59
C LYS A 254 -3.32 -20.52 0.15
N SER A 255 -2.41 -21.11 -0.61
CA SER A 255 -2.36 -20.89 -2.06
C SER A 255 -3.62 -21.45 -2.71
N ASP A 256 -4.12 -20.77 -3.75
CA ASP A 256 -5.21 -21.26 -4.61
C ASP A 256 -4.82 -22.53 -5.39
N LEU A 257 -3.53 -22.84 -5.43
CA LEU A 257 -2.99 -24.01 -6.12
C LEU A 257 -2.72 -25.13 -5.13
N THR A 258 -3.14 -26.33 -5.46
CA THR A 258 -2.66 -27.56 -4.83
C THR A 258 -1.16 -27.74 -5.10
N LEU A 259 -0.48 -28.54 -4.30
CA LEU A 259 0.94 -28.81 -4.51
C LEU A 259 1.23 -29.44 -5.89
N ALA A 260 0.32 -30.29 -6.39
CA ALA A 260 0.43 -30.89 -7.73
C ALA A 260 0.30 -29.84 -8.84
N GLU A 261 -0.66 -28.94 -8.74
CA GLU A 261 -0.83 -27.83 -9.68
C GLU A 261 0.33 -26.84 -9.61
N ALA A 262 0.83 -26.53 -8.40
CA ALA A 262 2.00 -25.68 -8.21
C ALA A 262 3.26 -26.32 -8.81
N LYS A 263 3.44 -27.64 -8.68
CA LYS A 263 4.53 -28.40 -9.33
C LYS A 263 4.44 -28.31 -10.85
N ALA A 264 3.24 -28.49 -11.42
CA ALA A 264 3.03 -28.43 -12.86
C ALA A 264 3.26 -26.99 -13.40
N LYS A 265 2.82 -25.98 -12.67
CA LYS A 265 2.90 -24.58 -13.08
C LYS A 265 4.27 -23.93 -12.83
N TYR A 266 4.93 -24.33 -11.74
CA TYR A 266 6.22 -23.79 -11.28
C TYR A 266 7.20 -24.90 -10.91
N PRO A 267 7.69 -25.71 -11.90
CA PRO A 267 8.54 -26.86 -11.63
C PRO A 267 9.86 -26.49 -10.95
N ASP A 268 10.49 -25.38 -11.34
CA ASP A 268 11.75 -24.90 -10.74
C ASP A 268 11.57 -24.50 -9.28
N TRP A 269 10.47 -23.83 -8.95
CA TRP A 269 10.13 -23.53 -7.57
C TRP A 269 9.92 -24.81 -6.76
N HIS A 270 9.18 -25.78 -7.30
CA HIS A 270 8.93 -27.05 -6.61
C HIS A 270 10.23 -27.79 -6.35
N LYS A 271 11.13 -27.87 -7.35
CA LYS A 271 12.43 -28.49 -7.19
C LYS A 271 13.23 -27.79 -6.09
N LYS A 272 13.42 -26.49 -6.19
CA LYS A 272 14.20 -25.67 -5.24
C LYS A 272 13.63 -25.74 -3.81
N VAL A 273 12.34 -25.44 -3.63
CA VAL A 273 11.75 -25.20 -2.30
C VAL A 273 11.25 -26.48 -1.63
N ILE A 274 10.67 -27.41 -2.41
CA ILE A 274 10.05 -28.63 -1.88
C ILE A 274 11.00 -29.81 -1.88
N VAL A 275 11.76 -30.00 -2.96
CA VAL A 275 12.67 -31.17 -3.10
C VAL A 275 14.02 -30.88 -2.41
N GLU A 276 14.62 -29.72 -2.69
CA GLU A 276 15.94 -29.34 -2.17
C GLU A 276 15.88 -28.64 -0.82
N GLY A 277 14.68 -28.21 -0.36
CA GLY A 277 14.48 -27.49 0.91
C GLY A 277 15.04 -26.06 0.90
N ASP A 278 15.54 -25.59 -0.25
CA ASP A 278 16.11 -24.24 -0.38
C ASP A 278 15.00 -23.19 -0.46
N ARG A 279 14.83 -22.44 0.62
CA ARG A 279 13.88 -21.32 0.75
C ARG A 279 14.52 -19.96 0.53
N THR A 280 15.78 -19.91 0.12
CA THR A 280 16.43 -18.63 -0.17
C THR A 280 15.67 -17.88 -1.28
N PRO A 281 15.36 -16.58 -1.08
CA PRO A 281 14.68 -15.80 -2.09
C PRO A 281 15.45 -15.80 -3.41
N THR A 282 14.75 -15.96 -4.53
CA THR A 282 15.38 -15.92 -5.84
C THR A 282 15.59 -14.47 -6.27
N PRO A 283 16.82 -14.06 -6.62
CA PRO A 283 17.07 -12.75 -7.19
C PRO A 283 16.20 -12.49 -8.42
N TRP A 284 15.72 -11.28 -8.57
CA TRP A 284 15.03 -10.88 -9.79
C TRP A 284 15.69 -9.63 -10.38
N ALA A 285 16.02 -9.73 -11.65
CA ALA A 285 16.70 -8.68 -12.38
C ALA A 285 15.72 -7.74 -13.07
N LEU A 286 16.11 -6.49 -13.24
CA LEU A 286 15.34 -5.45 -13.90
C LEU A 286 16.07 -4.97 -15.16
N SER A 287 15.30 -4.62 -16.20
CA SER A 287 15.86 -3.88 -17.33
C SER A 287 16.06 -2.39 -16.98
N ARG A 288 17.01 -1.76 -17.63
CA ARG A 288 17.28 -0.33 -17.55
C ARG A 288 16.01 0.52 -17.66
N ASN A 289 15.08 0.13 -18.53
CA ASN A 289 13.80 0.84 -18.70
C ASN A 289 12.97 0.95 -17.42
N VAL A 290 13.10 0.01 -16.48
CA VAL A 290 12.38 0.06 -15.19
C VAL A 290 13.05 1.06 -14.25
N TYR A 291 14.37 1.14 -14.24
CA TYR A 291 15.11 2.17 -13.52
C TYR A 291 14.74 3.57 -14.01
N ASP A 292 14.78 3.80 -15.32
CA ASP A 292 14.42 5.08 -15.94
C ASP A 292 12.93 5.40 -15.73
N TRP A 293 12.06 4.41 -15.71
CA TRP A 293 10.66 4.57 -15.37
C TRP A 293 10.50 5.04 -13.94
N TRP A 294 11.22 4.45 -12.99
CA TRP A 294 11.16 4.83 -11.59
C TRP A 294 11.62 6.26 -11.34
N LYS A 295 12.66 6.73 -12.02
CA LYS A 295 13.06 8.15 -12.01
C LYS A 295 11.91 9.08 -12.39
N ARG A 296 11.13 8.71 -13.41
CA ARG A 296 9.96 9.49 -13.82
C ARG A 296 8.82 9.45 -12.80
N GLU A 297 8.63 8.32 -12.15
CA GLU A 297 7.58 8.18 -11.13
C GLU A 297 7.94 8.93 -9.84
N ILE A 298 9.21 8.99 -9.45
CA ILE A 298 9.68 9.84 -8.36
C ILE A 298 9.28 11.31 -8.62
N LYS A 299 9.56 11.85 -9.80
CA LYS A 299 9.24 13.24 -10.16
C LYS A 299 7.75 13.57 -10.09
N LYS A 300 6.88 12.56 -10.21
CA LYS A 300 5.42 12.74 -10.22
C LYS A 300 4.76 12.46 -8.88
N GLY A 301 5.30 11.53 -8.12
CA GLY A 301 4.60 10.91 -7.01
C GLY A 301 5.37 10.85 -5.70
N ALA A 302 6.60 11.40 -5.64
CA ALA A 302 7.33 11.50 -4.38
C ALA A 302 6.58 12.40 -3.41
N ARG A 303 6.57 12.00 -2.13
CA ARG A 303 5.89 12.69 -1.05
C ARG A 303 6.84 12.87 0.13
N VAL A 304 6.59 13.86 0.94
CA VAL A 304 7.47 14.29 2.03
C VAL A 304 7.90 13.14 2.95
N ASN A 305 6.98 12.31 3.40
CA ASN A 305 7.27 11.21 4.33
C ASN A 305 7.84 9.93 3.66
N HIS A 306 8.04 9.97 2.34
CA HIS A 306 8.52 8.83 1.56
C HIS A 306 9.78 9.13 0.77
N ARG A 307 10.36 10.32 0.91
CA ARG A 307 11.51 10.83 0.14
C ARG A 307 12.69 9.86 0.14
N TYR A 308 13.13 9.47 1.33
CA TYR A 308 14.20 8.50 1.53
C TYR A 308 13.94 7.19 0.77
N TYR A 309 12.77 6.59 0.93
CA TYR A 309 12.44 5.31 0.29
C TYR A 309 12.27 5.40 -1.23
N CYS A 310 12.00 6.57 -1.78
CA CYS A 310 12.01 6.80 -3.22
C CYS A 310 13.41 6.63 -3.80
N LEU A 311 14.43 7.23 -3.16
CA LEU A 311 15.83 7.13 -3.59
C LEU A 311 16.43 5.77 -3.22
N TRP A 312 16.13 5.24 -2.03
CA TRP A 312 16.54 3.89 -1.65
C TRP A 312 16.02 2.82 -2.63
N THR A 313 14.79 2.99 -3.13
CA THR A 313 14.24 2.11 -4.17
C THR A 313 14.98 2.30 -5.50
N LEU A 314 15.38 3.52 -5.84
CA LEU A 314 16.18 3.79 -7.02
C LEU A 314 17.52 3.07 -6.95
N ALA A 315 18.20 3.14 -5.81
CA ALA A 315 19.45 2.45 -5.54
C ALA A 315 19.31 0.92 -5.66
N MET A 316 18.25 0.35 -5.08
CA MET A 316 17.95 -1.06 -5.20
C MET A 316 17.63 -1.47 -6.66
N PHE A 317 16.95 -0.61 -7.43
CA PHE A 317 16.69 -0.88 -8.84
C PHE A 317 17.96 -0.81 -9.69
N ALA A 318 18.89 0.09 -9.38
CA ALA A 318 20.21 0.13 -10.00
C ALA A 318 20.95 -1.19 -9.77
N GLN A 319 20.98 -1.70 -8.53
CA GLN A 319 21.58 -3.01 -8.21
C GLN A 319 20.90 -4.17 -8.96
N LYS A 320 19.57 -4.15 -9.07
CA LYS A 320 18.84 -5.15 -9.86
C LYS A 320 19.12 -5.05 -11.35
N CYS A 321 19.41 -3.87 -11.87
CA CYS A 321 19.84 -3.68 -13.25
C CYS A 321 21.25 -4.22 -13.49
N SER A 322 22.19 -3.99 -12.57
CA SER A 322 23.56 -4.48 -12.69
C SER A 322 23.67 -6.02 -12.54
N TYR A 323 22.70 -6.64 -11.84
CA TYR A 323 22.61 -8.09 -11.69
C TYR A 323 22.10 -8.81 -12.96
N TYR A 324 21.65 -8.07 -13.97
CA TYR A 324 21.11 -8.66 -15.19
C TYR A 324 22.24 -9.17 -16.09
N ASP A 325 22.04 -10.36 -16.73
CA ASP A 325 22.94 -10.90 -17.74
C ASP A 325 23.24 -9.83 -18.80
N GLU A 326 24.53 -9.61 -19.12
CA GLU A 326 24.99 -8.61 -20.08
C GLU A 326 24.25 -8.66 -21.43
N LYS A 327 23.86 -9.85 -21.89
CA LYS A 327 23.07 -10.04 -23.10
C LYS A 327 21.65 -9.46 -23.01
N LYS A 328 21.09 -9.39 -21.81
CA LYS A 328 19.72 -8.89 -21.56
C LYS A 328 19.69 -7.43 -21.13
N ASN A 329 20.79 -6.95 -20.58
CA ASN A 329 20.92 -5.56 -20.14
C ASN A 329 22.33 -5.03 -20.49
N PRO A 330 22.56 -4.68 -21.77
CA PRO A 330 23.88 -4.21 -22.24
C PRO A 330 24.30 -2.88 -21.64
N ASN A 331 23.43 -2.21 -20.92
CA ASN A 331 23.69 -0.92 -20.30
C ASN A 331 23.22 -0.94 -18.81
N PRO A 332 23.98 -1.57 -17.91
CA PRO A 332 23.68 -1.58 -16.48
C PRO A 332 23.82 -0.18 -15.90
N VAL A 333 23.16 0.06 -14.78
CA VAL A 333 23.32 1.32 -14.02
C VAL A 333 24.56 1.18 -13.16
N THR A 334 25.52 2.10 -13.31
CA THR A 334 26.71 2.14 -12.47
C THR A 334 26.40 2.86 -11.15
N TYR A 335 27.25 2.65 -10.13
CA TYR A 335 27.11 3.36 -8.86
C TYR A 335 27.28 4.87 -9.03
N GLU A 336 28.26 5.31 -9.85
CA GLU A 336 28.49 6.73 -10.14
C GLU A 336 27.26 7.38 -10.83
N GLU A 337 26.64 6.70 -11.77
CA GLU A 337 25.40 7.18 -12.39
C GLU A 337 24.25 7.26 -11.38
N LEU A 338 24.08 6.24 -10.54
CA LEU A 338 23.09 6.23 -9.49
C LEU A 338 23.30 7.38 -8.50
N GLU A 339 24.53 7.60 -8.05
CA GLU A 339 24.88 8.68 -7.12
C GLU A 339 24.51 10.04 -7.72
N ASN A 340 24.91 10.30 -8.96
CA ASN A 340 24.55 11.54 -9.67
C ASN A 340 23.03 11.71 -9.78
N ASP A 341 22.32 10.65 -10.15
CA ASP A 341 20.85 10.65 -10.24
C ASP A 341 20.19 10.95 -8.90
N CYS A 342 20.70 10.39 -7.79
CA CYS A 342 20.17 10.66 -6.45
C CYS A 342 20.41 12.11 -6.02
N PHE A 343 21.58 12.68 -6.31
CA PHE A 343 21.85 14.08 -6.02
C PHE A 343 21.04 15.05 -6.90
N GLU A 344 20.72 14.70 -8.15
CA GLU A 344 19.79 15.48 -8.98
C GLU A 344 18.39 15.55 -8.39
N PHE A 345 17.96 14.54 -7.65
CA PHE A 345 16.66 14.54 -6.96
C PHE A 345 16.65 15.35 -5.67
N MET A 346 17.79 15.70 -5.09
CA MET A 346 17.85 16.33 -3.77
C MET A 346 17.04 17.63 -3.68
N GLU A 347 17.17 18.52 -4.67
CA GLU A 347 16.40 19.76 -4.74
C GLU A 347 14.89 19.49 -4.84
N HIS A 348 14.50 18.50 -5.64
CA HIS A 348 13.10 18.10 -5.74
C HIS A 348 12.57 17.54 -4.42
N MET A 349 13.34 16.70 -3.73
CA MET A 349 12.94 16.15 -2.44
C MET A 349 12.80 17.23 -1.36
N GLU A 350 13.69 18.21 -1.36
CA GLU A 350 13.63 19.35 -0.44
C GLU A 350 12.41 20.22 -0.73
N SER A 351 12.05 20.44 -1.99
CA SER A 351 10.90 21.27 -2.39
C SER A 351 9.53 20.68 -2.02
N LEU A 352 9.47 19.43 -1.56
CA LEU A 352 8.21 18.77 -1.20
C LEU A 352 7.65 19.22 0.16
N THR A 353 8.44 19.92 0.98
CA THR A 353 8.00 20.44 2.28
C THR A 353 8.49 21.87 2.49
N ASN A 354 7.73 22.63 3.28
CA ASN A 354 8.15 23.95 3.78
C ASN A 354 8.56 23.89 5.26
N ASN A 355 8.66 22.69 5.83
CA ASN A 355 8.99 22.48 7.22
C ASN A 355 10.49 22.63 7.44
N GLU A 356 10.91 23.70 8.15
CA GLU A 356 12.31 23.98 8.48
C GLU A 356 12.97 22.90 9.37
N ASN A 357 12.18 22.02 9.98
CA ASN A 357 12.68 20.91 10.80
C ASN A 357 12.70 19.57 10.05
N ASN A 358 12.31 19.55 8.77
CA ASN A 358 12.20 18.34 7.96
C ASN A 358 12.96 18.48 6.63
N HIS A 359 14.21 18.91 6.70
CA HIS A 359 15.09 19.00 5.55
C HIS A 359 15.40 17.64 4.96
N PHE A 360 15.66 17.61 3.66
CA PHE A 360 16.22 16.45 2.96
C PHE A 360 17.70 16.71 2.65
N THR A 361 18.57 16.07 3.39
CA THR A 361 19.99 16.38 3.45
C THR A 361 20.85 15.49 2.53
N LYS A 362 22.13 15.79 2.41
CA LYS A 362 23.09 14.93 1.72
C LYS A 362 23.26 13.58 2.42
N GLU A 363 23.16 13.57 3.74
CA GLU A 363 23.20 12.37 4.56
C GLU A 363 22.05 11.43 4.20
N ASP A 364 20.83 11.94 3.99
CA ASP A 364 19.69 11.15 3.55
C ASP A 364 19.92 10.52 2.17
N VAL A 365 20.63 11.23 1.27
CA VAL A 365 21.02 10.67 -0.04
C VAL A 365 22.03 9.54 0.15
N PHE A 366 23.06 9.73 0.96
CA PHE A 366 24.05 8.68 1.22
C PHE A 366 23.45 7.47 1.91
N ASP A 367 22.56 7.67 2.87
CA ASP A 367 21.83 6.57 3.52
C ASP A 367 20.94 5.82 2.52
N ALA A 368 20.30 6.53 1.57
CA ALA A 368 19.49 5.90 0.54
C ALA A 368 20.33 5.07 -0.45
N LEU A 369 21.56 5.51 -0.74
CA LEU A 369 22.50 4.77 -1.60
C LEU A 369 22.91 3.40 -1.01
N GLU A 370 22.74 3.18 0.30
CA GLU A 370 22.91 1.85 0.91
C GLU A 370 21.98 0.79 0.32
N GLY A 371 20.92 1.20 -0.37
CA GLY A 371 20.07 0.30 -1.16
C GLY A 371 20.77 -0.41 -2.34
N PHE A 372 21.94 0.08 -2.74
CA PHE A 372 22.78 -0.54 -3.79
C PHE A 372 23.60 -1.70 -3.23
N GLN A 373 22.92 -2.77 -2.82
CA GLN A 373 23.52 -3.97 -2.23
C GLN A 373 22.87 -5.24 -2.78
N GLU A 374 23.66 -6.31 -2.93
CA GLU A 374 23.18 -7.61 -3.41
C GLU A 374 22.04 -8.20 -2.57
N GLY A 375 22.03 -7.96 -1.27
CA GLY A 375 20.97 -8.43 -0.38
C GLY A 375 19.56 -7.95 -0.77
N PHE A 376 19.45 -6.81 -1.44
CA PHE A 376 18.17 -6.21 -1.83
C PHE A 376 17.66 -6.64 -3.21
N ILE A 377 18.42 -7.39 -4.00
CA ILE A 377 17.96 -7.90 -5.31
C ILE A 377 16.72 -8.80 -5.19
N THR A 378 16.43 -9.34 -4.01
CA THR A 378 15.25 -10.15 -3.71
C THR A 378 14.07 -9.38 -3.14
N TYR A 379 14.20 -8.07 -2.91
CA TYR A 379 13.20 -7.26 -2.21
C TYR A 379 11.86 -7.19 -2.97
N PRO A 380 10.71 -7.47 -2.32
CA PRO A 380 9.44 -7.67 -3.01
C PRO A 380 8.78 -6.37 -3.46
N LYS A 381 8.14 -6.41 -4.62
CA LYS A 381 7.47 -5.28 -5.27
C LYS A 381 6.44 -4.58 -4.35
N ASN A 382 5.62 -5.34 -3.63
CA ASN A 382 4.57 -4.76 -2.77
C ASN A 382 5.16 -3.95 -1.62
N SER A 383 6.31 -4.39 -1.07
CA SER A 383 7.01 -3.65 -0.03
C SER A 383 7.61 -2.34 -0.55
N ILE A 384 8.05 -2.32 -1.82
CA ILE A 384 8.54 -1.11 -2.49
C ILE A 384 7.42 -0.07 -2.58
N SER A 385 6.27 -0.45 -3.17
CA SER A 385 5.10 0.45 -3.28
C SER A 385 4.68 1.02 -1.92
N TYR A 386 4.66 0.16 -0.91
CA TYR A 386 4.29 0.57 0.44
C TYR A 386 5.26 1.62 1.01
N LYS A 387 6.57 1.36 0.94
CA LYS A 387 7.59 2.24 1.53
C LYS A 387 7.79 3.53 0.75
N ALA A 388 7.80 3.47 -0.57
CA ALA A 388 7.99 4.65 -1.42
C ALA A 388 6.71 5.51 -1.59
N GLY A 389 5.57 5.03 -1.13
CA GLY A 389 4.29 5.74 -1.31
C GLY A 389 3.81 5.84 -2.77
N ILE A 390 4.53 5.24 -3.70
CA ILE A 390 4.23 5.24 -5.14
C ILE A 390 3.67 3.88 -5.54
N ASP A 391 2.46 3.86 -6.08
CA ASP A 391 1.84 2.62 -6.55
C ASP A 391 2.55 2.08 -7.79
N ILE A 392 3.24 0.95 -7.61
CA ILE A 392 3.75 0.18 -8.74
C ILE A 392 2.58 -0.61 -9.32
N VAL A 393 1.88 0.00 -10.27
CA VAL A 393 0.80 -0.67 -10.99
C VAL A 393 1.37 -1.94 -11.63
N PRO A 394 0.70 -3.11 -11.47
CA PRO A 394 1.09 -4.30 -12.19
C PRO A 394 1.15 -3.93 -13.68
N SER A 395 2.30 -4.14 -14.33
CA SER A 395 2.33 -4.03 -15.78
C SER A 395 1.22 -4.95 -16.31
N ILE A 396 0.25 -4.37 -17.01
CA ILE A 396 -0.73 -5.15 -17.76
C ILE A 396 0.10 -6.17 -18.53
N PRO A 397 -0.15 -7.48 -18.38
CA PRO A 397 0.68 -8.47 -19.03
C PRO A 397 0.76 -8.11 -20.50
N ARG A 398 1.98 -7.89 -21.03
CA ARG A 398 2.16 -7.63 -22.47
C ARG A 398 1.49 -8.79 -23.17
N ARG A 399 0.42 -8.52 -23.89
CA ARG A 399 -0.33 -9.51 -24.64
C ARG A 399 0.66 -10.32 -25.45
N LYS A 400 0.65 -11.63 -25.31
CA LYS A 400 1.37 -12.48 -26.24
C LYS A 400 0.90 -12.10 -27.65
N LYS A 401 1.87 -11.83 -28.56
CA LYS A 401 1.59 -11.46 -29.96
C LYS A 401 0.58 -12.46 -30.53
N GLY A 402 -0.67 -12.04 -30.77
CA GLY A 402 -1.75 -12.91 -31.24
C GLY A 402 -2.96 -13.08 -30.29
N GLN A 403 -2.87 -12.75 -28.98
CA GLN A 403 -4.05 -12.69 -28.13
C GLN A 403 -4.76 -11.34 -28.32
N ARG A 404 -5.80 -11.36 -29.16
CA ARG A 404 -6.82 -10.27 -29.15
C ARG A 404 -7.62 -10.44 -27.85
N LEU A 405 -7.76 -9.35 -27.07
CA LEU A 405 -8.95 -9.24 -26.20
C LEU A 405 -10.15 -9.53 -27.09
N LYS A 406 -11.11 -10.31 -26.59
CA LYS A 406 -12.41 -10.34 -27.27
C LYS A 406 -12.80 -8.87 -27.41
N GLN A 407 -12.82 -8.41 -28.64
CA GLN A 407 -13.12 -7.01 -28.98
C GLN A 407 -14.50 -6.57 -28.42
N THR A 408 -15.33 -7.56 -28.08
CA THR A 408 -16.57 -7.46 -27.36
C THR A 408 -16.43 -6.83 -25.98
N ASP A 409 -15.52 -7.32 -25.13
CA ASP A 409 -15.44 -6.90 -23.73
C ASP A 409 -14.95 -5.45 -23.61
N HIS A 410 -13.95 -5.08 -24.40
CA HIS A 410 -13.45 -3.68 -24.43
C HIS A 410 -14.47 -2.70 -25.03
N LEU A 411 -15.27 -3.15 -26.01
CA LEU A 411 -16.32 -2.33 -26.58
C LEU A 411 -17.52 -2.19 -25.63
N GLU A 412 -17.81 -3.19 -24.84
CA GLU A 412 -18.85 -3.14 -23.81
C GLU A 412 -18.47 -2.20 -22.66
N GLU A 413 -17.24 -2.28 -22.14
CA GLU A 413 -16.74 -1.35 -21.12
C GLU A 413 -16.73 0.10 -21.64
N ALA A 414 -16.23 0.32 -22.84
CA ALA A 414 -16.21 1.66 -23.46
C ALA A 414 -17.63 2.22 -23.69
N ARG A 415 -18.61 1.35 -24.01
CA ARG A 415 -20.02 1.72 -24.13
C ARG A 415 -20.63 2.07 -22.79
N MET A 416 -20.37 1.27 -21.75
CA MET A 416 -20.84 1.52 -20.37
C MET A 416 -20.34 2.86 -19.82
N ILE A 417 -19.04 3.16 -20.00
CA ILE A 417 -18.46 4.43 -19.56
C ILE A 417 -19.08 5.61 -20.31
N ARG A 418 -19.32 5.46 -21.62
CA ARG A 418 -19.97 6.48 -22.43
C ARG A 418 -21.41 6.71 -21.99
N ASP A 419 -22.18 5.64 -21.82
CA ASP A 419 -23.59 5.70 -21.37
C ASP A 419 -23.68 6.40 -20.00
N LEU A 420 -22.81 6.08 -19.06
CA LEU A 420 -22.75 6.73 -17.75
C LEU A 420 -22.41 8.22 -17.83
N ARG A 421 -21.46 8.61 -18.68
CA ARG A 421 -21.08 10.02 -18.88
C ARG A 421 -22.23 10.83 -19.48
N MET A 422 -22.88 10.29 -20.50
CA MET A 422 -23.99 10.97 -21.18
C MET A 422 -25.22 11.07 -20.31
N LYS A 423 -25.52 9.99 -19.55
CA LYS A 423 -26.61 9.99 -18.56
C LYS A 423 -26.42 11.05 -17.48
N ARG A 424 -25.18 11.26 -17.00
CA ARG A 424 -24.85 12.36 -16.06
C ARG A 424 -25.06 13.75 -16.67
N GLN A 425 -25.00 13.87 -18.01
CA GLN A 425 -25.26 15.10 -18.74
C GLN A 425 -26.71 15.25 -19.20
N GLY A 426 -27.60 14.32 -18.82
CA GLY A 426 -29.00 14.32 -19.24
C GLY A 426 -29.19 14.04 -20.75
N LYS A 427 -28.20 13.42 -21.42
CA LYS A 427 -28.21 13.12 -22.85
C LYS A 427 -28.19 11.61 -23.10
N ASP A 428 -28.94 11.16 -24.11
CA ASP A 428 -28.77 9.83 -24.70
C ASP A 428 -27.77 9.91 -25.85
N TRP A 429 -26.61 9.20 -25.72
CA TRP A 429 -25.60 9.16 -26.76
C TRP A 429 -26.08 8.56 -28.09
N ARG A 430 -27.21 7.83 -28.08
CA ARG A 430 -27.82 7.25 -29.25
C ARG A 430 -28.63 8.28 -30.05
N GLU A 431 -29.01 9.37 -29.41
CA GLU A 431 -29.77 10.45 -30.04
C GLU A 431 -28.87 11.24 -30.99
N GLY A 432 -29.15 11.18 -32.28
CA GLY A 432 -28.35 11.85 -33.32
C GLY A 432 -27.10 11.12 -33.82
N ASN A 433 -26.66 10.02 -33.16
CA ASN A 433 -25.46 9.26 -33.51
C ASN A 433 -25.76 7.93 -34.23
N GLY A 434 -26.54 7.95 -35.24
CA GLY A 434 -26.80 6.79 -36.08
C GLY A 434 -26.95 7.19 -37.55
N ARG A 435 -26.69 6.26 -38.45
CA ARG A 435 -27.04 6.46 -39.85
C ARG A 435 -28.55 6.63 -39.92
N PRO A 436 -29.09 7.74 -40.49
CA PRO A 436 -30.53 7.95 -40.60
C PRO A 436 -31.21 6.72 -41.22
N LYS A 437 -32.31 6.27 -40.65
CA LYS A 437 -33.10 5.19 -41.22
C LYS A 437 -33.48 5.53 -42.67
N GLY A 438 -33.02 4.74 -43.65
CA GLY A 438 -33.28 4.98 -45.08
C GLY A 438 -32.15 5.67 -45.82
N ALA A 439 -31.09 6.08 -45.18
CA ALA A 439 -29.93 6.64 -45.90
C ALA A 439 -29.29 5.56 -46.79
N LYS A 440 -29.39 5.72 -48.11
CA LYS A 440 -28.68 4.85 -49.07
C LYS A 440 -27.15 4.97 -48.81
N ALA A 441 -26.43 3.86 -48.93
CA ALA A 441 -24.97 3.89 -48.92
C ALA A 441 -24.50 4.83 -50.03
N LYS A 442 -23.76 5.89 -49.71
CA LYS A 442 -23.09 6.67 -50.77
C LYS A 442 -22.25 5.67 -51.53
N ASN A 443 -22.51 5.57 -52.87
CA ASN A 443 -21.68 4.76 -53.73
C ASN A 443 -20.23 5.13 -53.46
N SER A 444 -19.46 4.15 -53.08
CA SER A 444 -18.06 4.44 -52.71
C SER A 444 -17.35 4.88 -54.01
N LYS A 445 -16.40 5.77 -53.88
CA LYS A 445 -15.51 6.15 -55.01
C LYS A 445 -14.97 4.92 -55.76
N TYR A 446 -14.73 3.87 -55.03
CA TYR A 446 -14.23 2.59 -55.55
C TYR A 446 -15.28 1.80 -56.36
N GLN A 447 -16.56 1.85 -56.02
CA GLN A 447 -17.62 1.24 -56.78
C GLN A 447 -17.73 1.88 -58.16
N ARG A 448 -17.74 3.22 -58.25
CA ARG A 448 -17.75 3.94 -59.51
C ARG A 448 -16.52 3.60 -60.37
N GLN A 449 -15.36 3.60 -59.74
CA GLN A 449 -14.10 3.33 -60.45
C GLN A 449 -14.08 1.91 -61.05
N VAL A 450 -14.59 0.90 -60.35
CA VAL A 450 -14.69 -0.48 -60.85
C VAL A 450 -15.74 -0.55 -61.99
N GLN A 451 -16.89 0.12 -61.84
CA GLN A 451 -17.94 0.11 -62.85
C GLN A 451 -17.55 0.90 -64.13
N GLU A 452 -16.87 2.02 -63.97
CA GLU A 452 -16.35 2.82 -65.12
C GLU A 452 -15.25 2.04 -65.89
N TRP A 453 -14.33 1.41 -65.18
CA TRP A 453 -13.34 0.57 -65.80
C TRP A 453 -13.96 -0.60 -66.57
N ARG A 454 -14.97 -1.28 -65.96
CA ARG A 454 -15.63 -2.39 -66.57
C ARG A 454 -16.47 -2.00 -67.82
N LYS A 455 -17.07 -0.82 -67.81
CA LYS A 455 -17.74 -0.27 -68.99
C LYS A 455 -16.76 0.03 -70.14
N ALA A 456 -15.56 0.50 -69.82
CA ALA A 456 -14.51 0.78 -70.81
C ALA A 456 -13.84 -0.50 -71.30
N ASN A 457 -13.92 -1.60 -70.57
CA ASN A 457 -13.25 -2.89 -70.87
C ASN A 457 -14.25 -4.06 -70.70
N PRO A 458 -15.24 -4.26 -71.61
CA PRO A 458 -16.30 -5.27 -71.46
C PRO A 458 -15.79 -6.70 -71.33
N GLU A 459 -14.72 -7.01 -72.02
CA GLU A 459 -14.09 -8.35 -72.00
C GLU A 459 -12.94 -8.48 -70.97
N GLY A 460 -12.70 -7.40 -70.23
CA GLY A 460 -11.63 -7.33 -69.25
C GLY A 460 -11.84 -8.21 -68.02
N LYS A 461 -10.79 -8.81 -67.46
CA LYS A 461 -10.87 -9.63 -66.28
C LYS A 461 -10.55 -8.84 -65.01
N LYS A 462 -11.00 -9.35 -63.83
CA LYS A 462 -10.75 -8.71 -62.52
C LYS A 462 -9.27 -8.43 -62.24
N ALA A 463 -8.38 -9.28 -62.77
CA ALA A 463 -6.94 -9.09 -62.62
C ALA A 463 -6.44 -7.89 -63.43
N ASP A 464 -7.00 -7.64 -64.61
CA ASP A 464 -6.65 -6.50 -65.44
C ASP A 464 -7.13 -5.19 -64.77
N CYS A 465 -8.35 -5.19 -64.23
CA CYS A 465 -8.88 -4.09 -63.46
C CYS A 465 -7.99 -3.75 -62.23
N HIS A 466 -7.47 -4.76 -61.54
CA HIS A 466 -6.52 -4.59 -60.45
C HIS A 466 -5.23 -3.89 -60.93
N ARG A 467 -4.67 -4.36 -62.05
CA ARG A 467 -3.43 -3.83 -62.62
C ARG A 467 -3.59 -2.38 -63.04
N ASP A 468 -4.70 -2.07 -63.71
CA ASP A 468 -4.92 -0.76 -64.33
C ASP A 468 -5.39 0.29 -63.31
N THR A 469 -6.15 -0.11 -62.29
CA THR A 469 -6.73 0.81 -61.27
C THR A 469 -5.99 0.86 -59.95
N GLY A 470 -5.12 -0.12 -59.67
CA GLY A 470 -4.44 -0.26 -58.39
C GLY A 470 -5.36 -0.60 -57.23
N LEU A 471 -6.65 -0.90 -57.47
CA LEU A 471 -7.58 -1.26 -56.40
C LEU A 471 -7.36 -2.67 -55.87
N ASP A 472 -7.50 -2.83 -54.56
CA ASP A 472 -7.38 -4.15 -53.92
C ASP A 472 -8.34 -5.19 -54.52
N PRO A 473 -7.88 -6.41 -54.80
CA PRO A 473 -8.69 -7.47 -55.40
C PRO A 473 -10.00 -7.78 -54.66
N LYS A 474 -10.05 -7.59 -53.33
CA LYS A 474 -11.29 -7.78 -52.54
C LYS A 474 -12.30 -6.67 -52.85
N THR A 475 -11.81 -5.43 -53.03
CA THR A 475 -12.64 -4.28 -53.41
C THR A 475 -13.23 -4.48 -54.78
N ILE A 476 -12.41 -4.94 -55.77
CA ILE A 476 -12.87 -5.25 -57.14
C ILE A 476 -13.90 -6.39 -57.10
N ARG A 477 -13.66 -7.47 -56.40
CA ARG A 477 -14.62 -8.58 -56.26
C ARG A 477 -15.98 -8.14 -55.72
N LYS A 478 -15.94 -7.25 -54.72
CA LYS A 478 -17.13 -6.71 -54.04
C LYS A 478 -18.04 -5.95 -55.03
N TRP A 479 -17.46 -5.14 -55.88
CA TRP A 479 -18.20 -4.22 -56.78
C TRP A 479 -18.25 -4.67 -58.23
N TRP A 480 -17.81 -5.87 -58.54
CA TRP A 480 -17.73 -6.37 -59.90
C TRP A 480 -19.07 -6.70 -60.51
N ASN A 481 -20.02 -7.19 -59.75
CA ASN A 481 -21.34 -7.64 -60.23
C ASN A 481 -22.50 -6.72 -59.84
N GLU A 482 -22.20 -5.64 -59.17
CA GLU A 482 -23.15 -4.55 -58.95
C GLU A 482 -23.04 -3.49 -60.06
#